data_dabee3afc44caf017383e33fd10bdc8b
#
_entry.id   dabee3afc44caf017383e33fd10bdc8b
#
_cell.length_a   1.000
_cell.length_b   1.000
_cell.length_c   1.000
_cell.angle_alpha   90.00
_cell.angle_beta   90.00
_cell.angle_gamma   90.00
#
_symmetry.space_group_name_H-M   'P 1'
#
loop_
_entity.id
_entity.type
_entity.pdbx_description
1 polymer ?
#
loop_
_entity_poly.entity_id
_entity_poly.type
_entity_poly.pdbx_seq_one_letter_code
_entity_poly.pdbx_strand_id
1 'polypeptide(L)'
;MPTPISIGWIGIGRMGYAMAERLAKSGANVTVWNRTREKAQPLAAHGAKVANKLADLAACGIVFVMVSTWKDVKEVIAGPHGLLSAKDVRTKLVIECSSISLEGSAELREVLRARGIELLAAPVSGNAKVIKAGRLSFVCSGPRAAYDQALPYLRMIAPAASYVGEGELARMVKICHNVFLGVVTQSLAEITVLAQKAGVPRHAFLDFMNQSVMGSTFTRYKTPAFVNLDFKVTFTPELLRKDLDLGLDAGRRFDVPLPLASLTRDILQSLIGHGTNDEDFAKLIVHHAKAAGIALEPENVAVDDGLSGGGGK
;
A
#
# COMPACT_ATOMS: atom_id res chain seq x y z
N MET A 1 -30.32 7.13 18.62
CA MET A 1 -29.05 6.57 18.15
C MET A 1 -28.08 7.71 17.90
N PRO A 2 -26.82 7.65 18.31
CA PRO A 2 -25.86 8.69 17.96
C PRO A 2 -25.76 8.81 16.43
N THR A 3 -25.72 10.05 15.93
CA THR A 3 -25.58 10.32 14.49
C THR A 3 -24.32 9.62 13.96
N PRO A 4 -24.42 8.84 12.88
CA PRO A 4 -23.24 8.18 12.31
C PRO A 4 -22.15 9.20 11.99
N ILE A 5 -20.92 8.92 12.41
CA ILE A 5 -19.78 9.80 12.16
C ILE A 5 -19.60 9.93 10.64
N SER A 6 -19.53 11.18 10.14
CA SER A 6 -19.21 11.44 8.74
C SER A 6 -17.72 11.21 8.48
N ILE A 7 -17.40 10.57 7.37
CA ILE A 7 -16.04 10.16 7.00
C ILE A 7 -15.62 10.92 5.74
N GLY A 8 -14.48 11.60 5.83
CA GLY A 8 -13.79 12.16 4.68
C GLY A 8 -12.76 11.17 4.12
N TRP A 9 -12.59 11.15 2.81
CA TRP A 9 -11.53 10.36 2.16
C TRP A 9 -10.74 11.20 1.17
N ILE A 10 -9.46 11.37 1.41
CA ILE A 10 -8.54 12.14 0.57
C ILE A 10 -7.63 11.19 -0.22
N GLY A 11 -7.65 11.34 -1.55
CA GLY A 11 -6.78 10.58 -2.44
C GLY A 11 -7.45 9.33 -3.03
N ILE A 12 -7.88 9.45 -4.29
CA ILE A 12 -8.58 8.42 -5.07
C ILE A 12 -7.62 7.89 -6.17
N GLY A 13 -6.43 7.46 -5.74
CA GLY A 13 -5.53 6.67 -6.56
C GLY A 13 -5.96 5.20 -6.60
N ARG A 14 -5.12 4.32 -7.18
CA ARG A 14 -5.44 2.87 -7.30
C ARG A 14 -5.86 2.23 -5.97
N MET A 15 -5.12 2.52 -4.89
CA MET A 15 -5.40 1.99 -3.56
C MET A 15 -6.59 2.71 -2.91
N GLY A 16 -6.54 4.05 -2.89
CA GLY A 16 -7.56 4.86 -2.24
C GLY A 16 -8.95 4.65 -2.83
N TYR A 17 -9.06 4.46 -4.15
CA TYR A 17 -10.34 4.11 -4.79
C TYR A 17 -10.91 2.80 -4.22
N ALA A 18 -10.12 1.72 -4.25
CA ALA A 18 -10.60 0.41 -3.81
C ALA A 18 -10.97 0.37 -2.31
N MET A 19 -10.23 1.13 -1.47
CA MET A 19 -10.51 1.23 -0.04
C MET A 19 -11.78 2.07 0.22
N ALA A 20 -11.89 3.24 -0.42
CA ALA A 20 -13.06 4.12 -0.29
C ALA A 20 -14.34 3.45 -0.83
N GLU A 21 -14.23 2.67 -1.93
CA GLU A 21 -15.34 1.89 -2.48
C GLU A 21 -15.88 0.87 -1.48
N ARG A 22 -14.99 0.12 -0.81
CA ARG A 22 -15.41 -0.85 0.22
C ARG A 22 -16.11 -0.16 1.38
N LEU A 23 -15.55 0.97 1.83
CA LEU A 23 -16.13 1.75 2.92
C LEU A 23 -17.51 2.32 2.53
N ALA A 24 -17.68 2.84 1.33
CA ALA A 24 -18.96 3.33 0.84
C ALA A 24 -19.99 2.21 0.69
N LYS A 25 -19.60 1.06 0.10
CA LYS A 25 -20.46 -0.13 -0.04
C LYS A 25 -20.92 -0.72 1.30
N SER A 26 -20.16 -0.51 2.39
CA SER A 26 -20.57 -0.94 3.72
C SER A 26 -21.63 -0.05 4.39
N GLY A 27 -22.09 1.00 3.71
CA GLY A 27 -23.11 1.93 4.20
C GLY A 27 -22.57 3.08 5.04
N ALA A 28 -21.26 3.28 5.11
CA ALA A 28 -20.67 4.43 5.79
C ALA A 28 -21.00 5.74 5.06
N ASN A 29 -21.23 6.85 5.81
CA ASN A 29 -21.45 8.18 5.24
C ASN A 29 -20.10 8.78 4.81
N VAL A 30 -19.71 8.50 3.56
CA VAL A 30 -18.38 8.86 3.02
C VAL A 30 -18.47 10.05 2.08
N THR A 31 -17.60 11.04 2.29
CA THR A 31 -17.34 12.13 1.35
C THR A 31 -15.91 12.00 0.83
N VAL A 32 -15.75 11.89 -0.48
CA VAL A 32 -14.44 11.66 -1.12
C VAL A 32 -13.95 12.91 -1.84
N TRP A 33 -12.63 13.10 -1.83
CA TRP A 33 -11.98 14.15 -2.61
C TRP A 33 -10.71 13.63 -3.28
N ASN A 34 -10.47 14.09 -4.51
CA ASN A 34 -9.25 13.84 -5.25
C ASN A 34 -8.86 15.05 -6.09
N ARG A 35 -7.56 15.31 -6.25
CA ARG A 35 -7.04 16.40 -7.10
C ARG A 35 -7.62 16.34 -8.52
N THR A 36 -7.68 15.15 -9.12
CA THR A 36 -8.40 14.87 -10.37
C THR A 36 -9.79 14.36 -10.00
N ARG A 37 -10.78 15.25 -10.03
CA ARG A 37 -12.15 15.00 -9.53
C ARG A 37 -12.84 13.84 -10.24
N GLU A 38 -12.57 13.67 -11.54
CA GLU A 38 -13.14 12.62 -12.39
C GLU A 38 -12.84 11.23 -11.85
N LYS A 39 -11.69 11.02 -11.19
CA LYS A 39 -11.33 9.74 -10.56
C LYS A 39 -12.22 9.39 -9.36
N ALA A 40 -12.82 10.38 -8.73
CA ALA A 40 -13.71 10.18 -7.57
C ALA A 40 -15.18 9.97 -7.98
N GLN A 41 -15.60 10.47 -9.16
CA GLN A 41 -16.98 10.42 -9.63
C GLN A 41 -17.63 9.01 -9.59
N PRO A 42 -16.92 7.92 -10.01
CA PRO A 42 -17.55 6.59 -9.99
C PRO A 42 -17.96 6.12 -8.58
N LEU A 43 -17.35 6.66 -7.51
CA LEU A 43 -17.71 6.31 -6.14
C LEU A 43 -19.12 6.80 -5.73
N ALA A 44 -19.67 7.77 -6.46
CA ALA A 44 -21.05 8.24 -6.23
C ALA A 44 -22.06 7.11 -6.45
N ALA A 45 -21.81 6.19 -7.42
CA ALA A 45 -22.66 5.01 -7.65
C ALA A 45 -22.69 4.04 -6.46
N HIS A 46 -21.73 4.17 -5.53
CA HIS A 46 -21.63 3.37 -4.31
C HIS A 46 -22.06 4.13 -3.06
N GLY A 47 -22.71 5.30 -3.22
CA GLY A 47 -23.25 6.10 -2.11
C GLY A 47 -22.27 7.12 -1.52
N ALA A 48 -21.06 7.28 -2.06
CA ALA A 48 -20.14 8.32 -1.62
C ALA A 48 -20.52 9.70 -2.20
N LYS A 49 -20.36 10.75 -1.40
CA LYS A 49 -20.45 12.13 -1.86
C LYS A 49 -19.11 12.56 -2.44
N VAL A 50 -19.10 13.29 -3.55
CA VAL A 50 -17.87 13.81 -4.16
C VAL A 50 -17.75 15.30 -3.85
N ALA A 51 -16.79 15.66 -3.01
CA ALA A 51 -16.53 17.04 -2.62
C ALA A 51 -15.97 17.87 -3.79
N ASN A 52 -16.31 19.14 -3.82
CA ASN A 52 -15.76 20.10 -4.79
C ASN A 52 -14.40 20.63 -4.34
N LYS A 53 -14.23 20.89 -3.05
CA LYS A 53 -13.00 21.39 -2.45
C LYS A 53 -12.54 20.43 -1.37
N LEU A 54 -11.23 20.34 -1.18
CA LEU A 54 -10.67 19.50 -0.12
C LEU A 54 -11.11 20.00 1.27
N ALA A 55 -11.15 21.30 1.46
CA ALA A 55 -11.63 21.94 2.70
C ALA A 55 -13.06 21.53 3.10
N ASP A 56 -13.90 21.06 2.17
CA ASP A 56 -15.25 20.57 2.48
C ASP A 56 -15.22 19.34 3.40
N LEU A 57 -14.10 18.56 3.38
CA LEU A 57 -13.91 17.39 4.23
C LEU A 57 -13.64 17.75 5.69
N ALA A 58 -13.31 19.01 5.99
CA ALA A 58 -13.11 19.48 7.36
C ALA A 58 -14.39 19.38 8.23
N ALA A 59 -15.57 19.26 7.61
CA ALA A 59 -16.83 18.98 8.29
C ALA A 59 -16.97 17.52 8.74
N CYS A 60 -16.11 16.59 8.24
CA CYS A 60 -16.12 15.17 8.61
C CYS A 60 -15.40 14.95 9.94
N GLY A 61 -15.98 14.09 10.79
CA GLY A 61 -15.40 13.78 12.09
C GLY A 61 -14.09 12.96 12.00
N ILE A 62 -14.00 12.08 11.00
CA ILE A 62 -12.82 11.25 10.69
C ILE A 62 -12.43 11.50 9.23
N VAL A 63 -11.13 11.65 8.97
CA VAL A 63 -10.62 11.83 7.60
C VAL A 63 -9.51 10.81 7.32
N PHE A 64 -9.72 9.98 6.30
CA PHE A 64 -8.71 9.08 5.74
C PHE A 64 -7.87 9.80 4.69
N VAL A 65 -6.56 9.50 4.67
CA VAL A 65 -5.62 10.03 3.68
C VAL A 65 -4.88 8.87 3.03
N MET A 66 -4.90 8.79 1.69
CA MET A 66 -4.16 7.80 0.92
C MET A 66 -3.63 8.43 -0.35
N VAL A 67 -2.44 9.00 -0.25
CA VAL A 67 -1.73 9.71 -1.34
C VAL A 67 -0.34 9.10 -1.57
N SER A 68 0.46 9.65 -2.49
CA SER A 68 1.67 8.98 -2.95
C SER A 68 2.92 9.27 -2.11
N THR A 69 3.09 10.51 -1.66
CA THR A 69 4.33 10.99 -1.03
C THR A 69 4.06 11.85 0.20
N TRP A 70 5.10 12.04 1.02
CA TRP A 70 5.05 12.99 2.14
C TRP A 70 4.68 14.41 1.69
N LYS A 71 5.20 14.85 0.53
CA LYS A 71 4.86 16.16 -0.04
C LYS A 71 3.37 16.28 -0.30
N ASP A 72 2.75 15.22 -0.86
CA ASP A 72 1.31 15.21 -1.09
C ASP A 72 0.52 15.23 0.23
N VAL A 73 0.97 14.51 1.27
CA VAL A 73 0.32 14.53 2.60
C VAL A 73 0.35 15.94 3.20
N LYS A 74 1.52 16.61 3.16
CA LYS A 74 1.63 18.01 3.64
C LYS A 74 0.68 18.93 2.89
N GLU A 75 0.63 18.82 1.57
CA GLU A 75 -0.22 19.67 0.73
C GLU A 75 -1.69 19.47 1.04
N VAL A 76 -2.17 18.21 1.13
CA VAL A 76 -3.59 17.96 1.35
C VAL A 76 -4.04 18.20 2.80
N ILE A 77 -3.14 18.19 3.77
CA ILE A 77 -3.48 18.48 5.17
C ILE A 77 -3.28 19.98 5.47
N ALA A 78 -2.07 20.48 5.30
CA ALA A 78 -1.64 21.80 5.78
C ALA A 78 -1.35 22.81 4.66
N GLY A 79 -1.48 22.43 3.39
CA GLY A 79 -1.32 23.33 2.25
C GLY A 79 -2.38 24.44 2.22
N PRO A 80 -2.19 25.45 1.36
CA PRO A 80 -3.08 26.63 1.29
C PRO A 80 -4.55 26.29 1.01
N HIS A 81 -4.80 25.14 0.37
CA HIS A 81 -6.13 24.62 0.07
C HIS A 81 -6.39 23.27 0.74
N GLY A 82 -5.58 22.90 1.74
CA GLY A 82 -5.64 21.64 2.47
C GLY A 82 -6.82 21.57 3.45
N LEU A 83 -6.91 20.44 4.14
CA LEU A 83 -7.96 20.18 5.14
C LEU A 83 -8.00 21.27 6.22
N LEU A 84 -6.83 21.70 6.70
CA LEU A 84 -6.70 22.67 7.79
C LEU A 84 -6.90 24.12 7.34
N SER A 85 -7.11 24.39 6.05
CA SER A 85 -7.42 25.73 5.52
C SER A 85 -8.88 26.15 5.74
N ALA A 86 -9.75 25.22 6.12
CA ALA A 86 -11.14 25.50 6.42
C ALA A 86 -11.26 26.39 7.68
N LYS A 87 -12.26 27.30 7.68
CA LYS A 87 -12.54 28.18 8.84
C LYS A 87 -13.02 27.41 10.06
N ASP A 88 -13.83 26.35 9.85
CA ASP A 88 -14.38 25.48 10.89
C ASP A 88 -13.92 24.03 10.60
N VAL A 89 -12.97 23.55 11.37
CA VAL A 89 -12.44 22.17 11.25
C VAL A 89 -13.06 21.33 12.36
N ARG A 90 -14.00 20.47 11.98
CA ARG A 90 -14.69 19.54 12.90
C ARG A 90 -14.01 18.18 12.99
N THR A 91 -13.03 17.93 12.13
CA THR A 91 -12.25 16.68 12.15
C THR A 91 -11.57 16.50 13.51
N LYS A 92 -11.73 15.32 14.08
CA LYS A 92 -11.11 14.92 15.36
C LYS A 92 -10.03 13.86 15.18
N LEU A 93 -10.09 13.11 14.08
CA LEU A 93 -9.17 12.04 13.80
C LEU A 93 -8.79 12.03 12.31
N VAL A 94 -7.51 12.03 12.04
CA VAL A 94 -6.94 11.74 10.71
C VAL A 94 -6.35 10.33 10.75
N ILE A 95 -6.76 9.49 9.80
CA ILE A 95 -6.24 8.14 9.58
C ILE A 95 -5.36 8.19 8.34
N GLU A 96 -4.05 8.14 8.52
CA GLU A 96 -3.08 8.31 7.44
C GLU A 96 -2.55 6.95 6.99
N CYS A 97 -2.84 6.59 5.72
CA CYS A 97 -2.60 5.27 5.14
C CYS A 97 -1.43 5.23 4.13
N SER A 98 -0.84 6.37 3.79
CA SER A 98 0.25 6.45 2.79
C SER A 98 1.55 5.86 3.32
N SER A 99 2.47 5.49 2.42
CA SER A 99 3.83 5.08 2.79
C SER A 99 4.74 6.32 2.84
N ILE A 100 4.96 6.84 4.03
CA ILE A 100 5.82 8.00 4.31
C ILE A 100 6.89 7.67 5.34
N SER A 101 7.88 8.56 5.51
CA SER A 101 8.95 8.40 6.50
C SER A 101 8.45 8.54 7.93
N LEU A 102 9.27 8.09 8.88
CA LEU A 102 9.03 8.26 10.33
C LEU A 102 8.96 9.75 10.69
N GLU A 103 9.90 10.54 10.16
CA GLU A 103 10.00 11.98 10.41
C GLU A 103 8.79 12.73 9.88
N GLY A 104 8.36 12.40 8.63
CA GLY A 104 7.17 13.01 8.04
C GLY A 104 5.89 12.68 8.81
N SER A 105 5.78 11.46 9.34
CA SER A 105 4.64 11.07 10.16
C SER A 105 4.65 11.78 11.52
N ALA A 106 5.81 11.92 12.16
CA ALA A 106 5.96 12.67 13.41
C ALA A 106 5.63 14.17 13.21
N GLU A 107 6.14 14.81 12.13
CA GLU A 107 5.80 16.19 11.77
C GLU A 107 4.29 16.36 11.59
N LEU A 108 3.63 15.44 10.88
CA LEU A 108 2.19 15.47 10.67
C LEU A 108 1.43 15.39 12.01
N ARG A 109 1.88 14.54 12.92
CA ARG A 109 1.28 14.37 14.25
C ARG A 109 1.31 15.67 15.03
N GLU A 110 2.43 16.39 15.02
CA GLU A 110 2.56 17.67 15.71
C GLU A 110 1.67 18.74 15.08
N VAL A 111 1.61 18.82 13.74
CA VAL A 111 0.74 19.76 13.02
C VAL A 111 -0.74 19.53 13.36
N LEU A 112 -1.18 18.29 13.41
CA LEU A 112 -2.57 17.93 13.74
C LEU A 112 -2.86 18.16 15.23
N ARG A 113 -1.94 17.76 16.12
CA ARG A 113 -2.07 17.95 17.58
C ARG A 113 -2.22 19.43 17.96
N ALA A 114 -1.53 20.33 17.28
CA ALA A 114 -1.68 21.78 17.47
C ALA A 114 -3.08 22.31 17.13
N ARG A 115 -3.89 21.51 16.42
CA ARG A 115 -5.29 21.80 16.08
C ARG A 115 -6.30 20.93 16.85
N GLY A 116 -5.85 20.17 17.86
CA GLY A 116 -6.70 19.27 18.63
C GLY A 116 -7.23 18.08 17.83
N ILE A 117 -6.46 17.63 16.82
CA ILE A 117 -6.78 16.50 15.93
C ILE A 117 -5.80 15.36 16.21
N GLU A 118 -6.33 14.17 16.44
CA GLU A 118 -5.50 12.97 16.62
C GLU A 118 -5.05 12.40 15.28
N LEU A 119 -3.85 11.80 15.26
CA LEU A 119 -3.32 11.05 14.13
C LEU A 119 -3.25 9.56 14.46
N LEU A 120 -3.92 8.74 13.68
CA LEU A 120 -3.69 7.30 13.59
C LEU A 120 -2.88 7.01 12.33
N ALA A 121 -1.63 6.56 12.48
CA ALA A 121 -0.87 6.01 11.38
C ALA A 121 -1.40 4.61 11.06
N ALA A 122 -1.87 4.40 9.83
CA ALA A 122 -2.54 3.16 9.42
C ALA A 122 -2.11 2.70 8.01
N PRO A 123 -0.80 2.53 7.75
CA PRO A 123 -0.35 1.97 6.49
C PRO A 123 -0.88 0.55 6.27
N VAL A 124 -0.89 0.14 5.00
CA VAL A 124 -1.55 -1.10 4.57
C VAL A 124 -0.58 -2.08 3.92
N SER A 125 -0.90 -3.38 4.02
CA SER A 125 -0.28 -4.45 3.25
C SER A 125 -1.27 -5.01 2.24
N GLY A 126 -0.89 -4.94 0.96
CA GLY A 126 -1.67 -5.37 -0.19
C GLY A 126 -1.67 -4.33 -1.32
N ASN A 127 -2.33 -4.67 -2.40
CA ASN A 127 -2.55 -3.81 -3.57
C ASN A 127 -4.05 -3.76 -3.92
N ALA A 128 -4.43 -3.08 -5.00
CA ALA A 128 -5.84 -2.94 -5.38
C ALA A 128 -6.54 -4.29 -5.64
N LYS A 129 -5.84 -5.31 -6.17
CA LYS A 129 -6.40 -6.66 -6.35
C LYS A 129 -6.66 -7.32 -4.98
N VAL A 130 -5.72 -7.20 -4.05
CA VAL A 130 -5.82 -7.72 -2.67
C VAL A 130 -6.96 -7.05 -1.90
N ILE A 131 -7.17 -5.73 -2.10
CA ILE A 131 -8.31 -5.01 -1.50
C ILE A 131 -9.63 -5.56 -2.04
N LYS A 132 -9.76 -5.70 -3.37
CA LYS A 132 -10.97 -6.23 -4.01
C LYS A 132 -11.29 -7.65 -3.54
N ALA A 133 -10.26 -8.49 -3.34
CA ALA A 133 -10.38 -9.83 -2.78
C ALA A 133 -10.69 -9.86 -1.27
N GLY A 134 -10.78 -8.69 -0.60
CA GLY A 134 -11.06 -8.62 0.84
C GLY A 134 -9.92 -9.11 1.73
N ARG A 135 -8.67 -9.07 1.26
CA ARG A 135 -7.48 -9.59 1.98
C ARG A 135 -6.48 -8.53 2.40
N LEU A 136 -6.86 -7.24 2.32
CA LEU A 136 -6.03 -6.14 2.83
C LEU A 136 -5.81 -6.29 4.33
N SER A 137 -4.67 -5.84 4.84
CA SER A 137 -4.45 -5.65 6.27
C SER A 137 -3.89 -4.26 6.57
N PHE A 138 -4.32 -3.70 7.70
CA PHE A 138 -3.76 -2.50 8.29
C PHE A 138 -2.78 -2.86 9.40
N VAL A 139 -1.74 -2.05 9.55
CA VAL A 139 -0.98 -1.94 10.78
C VAL A 139 -1.15 -0.52 11.32
N CYS A 140 -1.48 -0.39 12.62
CA CYS A 140 -1.92 0.88 13.19
C CYS A 140 -1.07 1.26 14.40
N SER A 141 -0.71 2.55 14.49
CA SER A 141 -0.10 3.14 15.69
C SER A 141 -0.57 4.57 15.93
N GLY A 142 -0.62 4.96 17.20
CA GLY A 142 -1.12 6.23 17.67
C GLY A 142 -1.87 6.05 18.97
N PRO A 143 -2.59 7.07 19.48
CA PRO A 143 -3.37 6.94 20.70
C PRO A 143 -4.34 5.75 20.64
N ARG A 144 -4.37 4.92 21.68
CA ARG A 144 -5.22 3.73 21.73
C ARG A 144 -6.70 4.08 21.49
N ALA A 145 -7.19 5.17 22.07
CA ALA A 145 -8.55 5.62 21.88
C ALA A 145 -8.85 5.98 20.40
N ALA A 146 -7.87 6.56 19.67
CA ALA A 146 -8.00 6.85 18.26
C ALA A 146 -8.10 5.56 17.42
N TYR A 147 -7.30 4.53 17.77
CA TYR A 147 -7.42 3.21 17.13
C TYR A 147 -8.79 2.57 17.40
N ASP A 148 -9.25 2.56 18.64
CA ASP A 148 -10.54 1.95 19.00
C ASP A 148 -11.71 2.66 18.29
N GLN A 149 -11.64 3.99 18.11
CA GLN A 149 -12.60 4.77 17.34
C GLN A 149 -12.55 4.44 15.84
N ALA A 150 -11.34 4.23 15.27
CA ALA A 150 -11.13 3.92 13.87
C ALA A 150 -11.49 2.48 13.50
N LEU A 151 -11.33 1.53 14.44
CA LEU A 151 -11.39 0.09 14.19
C LEU A 151 -12.66 -0.38 13.46
N PRO A 152 -13.88 0.08 13.79
CA PRO A 152 -15.07 -0.30 13.03
C PRO A 152 -14.95 0.03 11.53
N TYR A 153 -14.42 1.19 11.19
CA TYR A 153 -14.27 1.65 9.79
C TYR A 153 -13.11 0.92 9.09
N LEU A 154 -12.01 0.66 9.80
CA LEU A 154 -10.90 -0.14 9.26
C LEU A 154 -11.38 -1.55 8.89
N ARG A 155 -12.24 -2.17 9.72
CA ARG A 155 -12.82 -3.50 9.48
C ARG A 155 -13.82 -3.54 8.32
N MET A 156 -14.46 -2.44 7.99
CA MET A 156 -15.27 -2.32 6.78
C MET A 156 -14.41 -2.41 5.51
N ILE A 157 -13.16 -1.98 5.59
CA ILE A 157 -12.22 -1.98 4.46
C ILE A 157 -11.43 -3.30 4.38
N ALA A 158 -10.97 -3.82 5.53
CA ALA A 158 -10.04 -4.94 5.62
C ALA A 158 -10.38 -5.89 6.78
N PRO A 159 -10.13 -7.20 6.63
CA PRO A 159 -10.42 -8.18 7.71
C PRO A 159 -9.48 -8.02 8.92
N ALA A 160 -8.28 -7.45 8.71
CA ALA A 160 -7.26 -7.30 9.75
C ALA A 160 -6.83 -5.84 9.92
N ALA A 161 -6.75 -5.41 11.18
CA ALA A 161 -6.17 -4.14 11.60
C ALA A 161 -5.42 -4.38 12.91
N SER A 162 -4.09 -4.44 12.83
CA SER A 162 -3.23 -4.75 13.98
C SER A 162 -2.74 -3.46 14.63
N TYR A 163 -2.96 -3.31 15.93
CA TYR A 163 -2.40 -2.23 16.72
C TYR A 163 -1.02 -2.62 17.24
N VAL A 164 -0.02 -1.77 17.01
CA VAL A 164 1.38 -2.04 17.37
C VAL A 164 1.95 -1.05 18.39
N GLY A 165 1.11 -0.18 18.95
CA GLY A 165 1.51 0.79 19.97
C GLY A 165 1.33 2.23 19.53
N GLU A 166 1.97 3.15 20.25
CA GLU A 166 1.86 4.58 20.02
C GLU A 166 2.91 5.13 19.04
N GLY A 167 2.82 6.42 18.73
CA GLY A 167 3.78 7.12 17.87
C GLY A 167 3.83 6.55 16.46
N GLU A 168 5.05 6.33 15.94
CA GLU A 168 5.31 5.99 14.54
C GLU A 168 5.60 4.49 14.31
N LEU A 169 5.25 3.63 15.27
CA LEU A 169 5.57 2.19 15.22
C LEU A 169 4.97 1.49 13.99
N ALA A 170 3.76 1.88 13.57
CA ALA A 170 3.15 1.32 12.35
C ALA A 170 3.94 1.68 11.09
N ARG A 171 4.57 2.85 11.05
CA ARG A 171 5.46 3.25 9.95
C ARG A 171 6.69 2.35 9.89
N MET A 172 7.33 2.11 11.05
CA MET A 172 8.46 1.20 11.13
C MET A 172 8.08 -0.22 10.67
N VAL A 173 6.96 -0.75 11.15
CA VAL A 173 6.47 -2.07 10.70
C VAL A 173 6.23 -2.08 9.19
N LYS A 174 5.66 -1.02 8.63
CA LYS A 174 5.44 -0.92 7.17
C LYS A 174 6.75 -0.84 6.39
N ILE A 175 7.74 -0.10 6.88
CA ILE A 175 9.09 -0.03 6.29
C ILE A 175 9.71 -1.42 6.28
N CYS A 176 9.76 -2.11 7.43
CA CYS A 176 10.28 -3.48 7.54
C CYS A 176 9.55 -4.44 6.59
N HIS A 177 8.22 -4.36 6.52
CA HIS A 177 7.42 -5.17 5.61
C HIS A 177 7.81 -4.95 4.14
N ASN A 178 8.02 -3.70 3.70
CA ASN A 178 8.33 -3.41 2.30
C ASN A 178 9.80 -3.72 1.96
N VAL A 179 10.73 -3.59 2.91
CA VAL A 179 12.10 -4.10 2.77
C VAL A 179 12.06 -5.62 2.54
N PHE A 180 11.32 -6.34 3.38
CA PHE A 180 11.15 -7.78 3.24
C PHE A 180 10.50 -8.17 1.91
N LEU A 181 9.46 -7.44 1.48
CA LEU A 181 8.83 -7.62 0.18
C LEU A 181 9.83 -7.54 -0.98
N GLY A 182 10.70 -6.52 -0.98
CA GLY A 182 11.73 -6.35 -2.02
C GLY A 182 12.71 -7.52 -2.05
N VAL A 183 13.26 -7.89 -0.89
CA VAL A 183 14.23 -9.00 -0.76
C VAL A 183 13.61 -10.33 -1.17
N VAL A 184 12.37 -10.62 -0.72
CA VAL A 184 11.65 -11.85 -1.10
C VAL A 184 11.40 -11.90 -2.61
N THR A 185 11.05 -10.77 -3.24
CA THR A 185 10.84 -10.74 -4.70
C THR A 185 12.12 -11.05 -5.45
N GLN A 186 13.24 -10.44 -5.06
CA GLN A 186 14.54 -10.71 -5.70
C GLN A 186 14.96 -12.16 -5.48
N SER A 187 14.84 -12.66 -4.26
CA SER A 187 15.15 -14.08 -3.95
C SER A 187 14.28 -15.03 -4.78
N LEU A 188 12.97 -14.77 -4.88
CA LEU A 188 12.07 -15.59 -5.70
C LEU A 188 12.44 -15.54 -7.19
N ALA A 189 12.87 -14.37 -7.71
CA ALA A 189 13.34 -14.24 -9.08
C ALA A 189 14.60 -15.11 -9.33
N GLU A 190 15.57 -15.05 -8.42
CA GLU A 190 16.82 -15.82 -8.52
C GLU A 190 16.57 -17.32 -8.57
N ILE A 191 15.82 -17.86 -7.59
CA ILE A 191 15.57 -19.31 -7.52
C ILE A 191 14.67 -19.80 -8.65
N THR A 192 13.73 -18.97 -9.14
CA THR A 192 12.88 -19.30 -10.29
C THR A 192 13.72 -19.39 -11.58
N VAL A 193 14.65 -18.47 -11.80
CA VAL A 193 15.59 -18.52 -12.94
C VAL A 193 16.53 -19.72 -12.83
N LEU A 194 17.02 -20.01 -11.64
CA LEU A 194 17.86 -21.22 -11.41
C LEU A 194 17.08 -22.49 -11.77
N ALA A 195 15.85 -22.64 -11.28
CA ALA A 195 14.99 -23.80 -11.60
C ALA A 195 14.73 -23.89 -13.11
N GLN A 196 14.40 -22.77 -13.76
CA GLN A 196 14.19 -22.70 -15.22
C GLN A 196 15.43 -23.16 -15.98
N LYS A 197 16.61 -22.72 -15.57
CA LYS A 197 17.88 -23.09 -16.22
C LYS A 197 18.25 -24.55 -16.02
N ALA A 198 17.78 -25.16 -14.93
CA ALA A 198 17.87 -26.59 -14.65
C ALA A 198 16.80 -27.44 -15.39
N GLY A 199 15.94 -26.81 -16.19
CA GLY A 199 14.91 -27.49 -16.97
C GLY A 199 13.56 -27.64 -16.26
N VAL A 200 13.37 -27.04 -15.09
CA VAL A 200 12.07 -27.05 -14.39
C VAL A 200 11.19 -25.90 -14.91
N PRO A 201 9.99 -26.17 -15.46
CA PRO A 201 9.07 -25.12 -15.86
C PRO A 201 8.70 -24.20 -14.68
N ARG A 202 8.60 -22.88 -14.93
CA ARG A 202 8.30 -21.90 -13.88
C ARG A 202 6.97 -22.16 -13.19
N HIS A 203 5.93 -22.53 -13.94
CA HIS A 203 4.63 -22.86 -13.36
C HIS A 203 4.71 -24.02 -12.37
N ALA A 204 5.43 -25.10 -12.71
CA ALA A 204 5.57 -26.27 -11.84
C ALA A 204 6.39 -25.92 -10.57
N PHE A 205 7.48 -25.16 -10.72
CA PHE A 205 8.28 -24.70 -9.60
C PHE A 205 7.46 -23.81 -8.64
N LEU A 206 6.74 -22.82 -9.19
CA LEU A 206 5.96 -21.89 -8.38
C LEU A 206 4.71 -22.53 -7.77
N ASP A 207 4.11 -23.53 -8.44
CA ASP A 207 3.03 -24.32 -7.85
C ASP A 207 3.52 -25.05 -6.60
N PHE A 208 4.65 -25.76 -6.68
CA PHE A 208 5.26 -26.36 -5.51
C PHE A 208 5.58 -25.35 -4.41
N MET A 209 6.20 -24.21 -4.75
CA MET A 209 6.53 -23.16 -3.78
C MET A 209 5.28 -22.64 -3.07
N ASN A 210 4.19 -22.42 -3.81
CA ASN A 210 2.94 -21.90 -3.26
C ASN A 210 2.18 -22.93 -2.38
N GLN A 211 2.40 -24.21 -2.57
CA GLN A 211 1.84 -25.29 -1.73
C GLN A 211 2.73 -25.62 -0.53
N SER A 212 4.01 -25.28 -0.59
CA SER A 212 4.98 -25.50 0.48
C SER A 212 4.80 -24.53 1.65
N VAL A 213 5.54 -24.76 2.73
CA VAL A 213 5.61 -23.85 3.89
C VAL A 213 6.12 -22.44 3.54
N MET A 214 6.74 -22.25 2.38
CA MET A 214 7.23 -20.96 1.88
C MET A 214 6.15 -20.18 1.10
N GLY A 215 5.00 -20.79 0.82
CA GLY A 215 3.90 -20.15 0.14
C GLY A 215 3.24 -19.03 0.96
N SER A 216 2.85 -17.96 0.30
CA SER A 216 2.17 -16.81 0.89
C SER A 216 1.14 -16.23 -0.07
N THR A 217 0.27 -15.34 0.43
CA THR A 217 -0.61 -14.56 -0.46
C THR A 217 0.21 -13.79 -1.50
N PHE A 218 1.39 -13.28 -1.09
CA PHE A 218 2.26 -12.53 -1.98
C PHE A 218 2.80 -13.41 -3.12
N THR A 219 3.38 -14.57 -2.82
CA THR A 219 3.95 -15.46 -3.83
C THR A 219 2.89 -15.93 -4.83
N ARG A 220 1.66 -16.22 -4.35
CA ARG A 220 0.53 -16.62 -5.21
C ARG A 220 0.14 -15.52 -6.18
N TYR A 221 -0.17 -14.30 -5.71
CA TYR A 221 -0.61 -13.25 -6.64
C TYR A 221 0.50 -12.73 -7.57
N LYS A 222 1.77 -13.05 -7.31
CA LYS A 222 2.90 -12.75 -8.21
C LYS A 222 3.19 -13.88 -9.20
N THR A 223 2.64 -15.08 -9.01
CA THR A 223 2.83 -16.21 -9.92
C THR A 223 2.50 -15.88 -11.38
N PRO A 224 1.39 -15.19 -11.74
CA PRO A 224 1.13 -14.83 -13.14
C PRO A 224 2.24 -13.98 -13.77
N ALA A 225 2.82 -13.04 -13.02
CA ALA A 225 3.91 -12.20 -13.51
C ALA A 225 5.20 -13.02 -13.77
N PHE A 226 5.49 -14.01 -12.95
CA PHE A 226 6.68 -14.85 -13.09
C PHE A 226 6.51 -15.94 -14.15
N VAL A 227 5.31 -16.49 -14.31
CA VAL A 227 5.02 -17.58 -15.26
C VAL A 227 4.76 -17.03 -16.66
N ASN A 228 3.83 -16.08 -16.75
CA ASN A 228 3.31 -15.57 -18.03
C ASN A 228 3.87 -14.20 -18.40
N LEU A 229 4.80 -13.67 -17.62
CA LEU A 229 5.41 -12.35 -17.82
C LEU A 229 4.38 -11.22 -17.91
N ASP A 230 3.25 -11.36 -17.17
CA ASP A 230 2.21 -10.32 -17.05
C ASP A 230 2.66 -9.27 -16.01
N PHE A 231 3.32 -8.23 -16.50
CA PHE A 231 3.84 -7.13 -15.68
C PHE A 231 2.87 -5.95 -15.55
N LYS A 232 1.56 -6.24 -15.58
CA LYS A 232 0.56 -5.23 -15.28
C LYS A 232 0.79 -4.63 -13.90
N VAL A 233 0.97 -3.32 -13.87
CA VAL A 233 1.44 -2.60 -12.67
C VAL A 233 0.51 -2.79 -11.48
N THR A 234 1.04 -3.37 -10.44
CA THR A 234 0.47 -3.33 -9.08
C THR A 234 1.31 -2.44 -8.16
N PHE A 235 2.63 -2.40 -8.37
CA PHE A 235 3.60 -1.58 -7.68
C PHE A 235 4.82 -1.38 -8.57
N THR A 236 5.26 -0.12 -8.78
CA THR A 236 6.36 0.17 -9.73
C THR A 236 7.74 -0.04 -9.09
N PRO A 237 8.78 -0.28 -9.91
CA PRO A 237 10.16 -0.36 -9.43
C PRO A 237 10.60 0.88 -8.62
N GLU A 238 10.22 2.10 -9.05
CA GLU A 238 10.58 3.33 -8.33
C GLU A 238 9.93 3.40 -6.95
N LEU A 239 8.68 2.97 -6.83
CA LEU A 239 7.99 2.95 -5.53
C LEU A 239 8.63 1.93 -4.58
N LEU A 240 9.04 0.76 -5.10
CA LEU A 240 9.75 -0.22 -4.28
C LEU A 240 11.14 0.30 -3.89
N ARG A 241 11.89 0.96 -4.82
CA ARG A 241 13.17 1.56 -4.50
C ARG A 241 13.03 2.61 -3.40
N LYS A 242 12.03 3.50 -3.49
CA LYS A 242 11.74 4.48 -2.44
C LYS A 242 11.54 3.79 -1.07
N ASP A 243 10.83 2.67 -1.03
CA ASP A 243 10.56 1.96 0.22
C ASP A 243 11.82 1.24 0.74
N LEU A 244 12.68 0.72 -0.14
CA LEU A 244 13.99 0.18 0.25
C LEU A 244 14.91 1.29 0.78
N ASP A 245 14.92 2.47 0.16
CA ASP A 245 15.68 3.64 0.62
C ASP A 245 15.21 4.05 2.04
N LEU A 246 13.89 4.10 2.31
CA LEU A 246 13.35 4.33 3.66
C LEU A 246 13.84 3.27 4.67
N GLY A 247 13.94 2.01 4.25
CA GLY A 247 14.45 0.92 5.07
C GLY A 247 15.93 1.07 5.39
N LEU A 248 16.74 1.41 4.40
CA LEU A 248 18.18 1.64 4.57
C LEU A 248 18.47 2.86 5.46
N ASP A 249 17.66 3.93 5.32
CA ASP A 249 17.74 5.09 6.21
C ASP A 249 17.40 4.71 7.67
N ALA A 250 16.34 3.92 7.86
CA ALA A 250 16.00 3.41 9.18
C ALA A 250 17.12 2.50 9.74
N GLY A 251 17.70 1.62 8.92
CA GLY A 251 18.83 0.77 9.31
C GLY A 251 20.02 1.61 9.80
N ARG A 252 20.38 2.68 9.09
CA ARG A 252 21.43 3.61 9.52
C ARG A 252 21.10 4.31 10.83
N ARG A 253 19.85 4.75 10.97
CA ARG A 253 19.40 5.46 12.19
C ARG A 253 19.45 4.59 13.46
N PHE A 254 19.18 3.29 13.32
CA PHE A 254 19.12 2.35 14.44
C PHE A 254 20.34 1.42 14.51
N ASP A 255 21.38 1.68 13.74
CA ASP A 255 22.62 0.88 13.67
C ASP A 255 22.37 -0.59 13.36
N VAL A 256 21.37 -0.87 12.50
CA VAL A 256 21.05 -2.24 12.03
C VAL A 256 21.56 -2.44 10.61
N PRO A 257 22.51 -3.36 10.36
CA PRO A 257 23.00 -3.64 9.03
C PRO A 257 21.93 -4.36 8.18
N LEU A 258 21.70 -3.87 6.96
CA LEU A 258 20.71 -4.42 6.02
C LEU A 258 21.37 -4.79 4.67
N PRO A 259 22.32 -5.74 4.62
CA PRO A 259 23.09 -6.05 3.40
C PRO A 259 22.20 -6.56 2.25
N LEU A 260 21.21 -7.43 2.52
CA LEU A 260 20.31 -7.93 1.50
C LEU A 260 19.41 -6.82 0.92
N ALA A 261 18.93 -5.90 1.75
CA ALA A 261 18.15 -4.77 1.30
C ALA A 261 18.97 -3.82 0.41
N SER A 262 20.25 -3.57 0.78
CA SER A 262 21.17 -2.74 -0.01
C SER A 262 21.43 -3.35 -1.38
N LEU A 263 21.77 -4.63 -1.44
CA LEU A 263 21.98 -5.34 -2.69
C LEU A 263 20.71 -5.35 -3.55
N THR A 264 19.57 -5.66 -2.96
CA THR A 264 18.28 -5.65 -3.69
C THR A 264 17.95 -4.27 -4.25
N ARG A 265 18.21 -3.22 -3.48
CA ARG A 265 18.01 -1.83 -3.92
C ARG A 265 18.86 -1.49 -5.15
N ASP A 266 20.11 -1.95 -5.19
CA ASP A 266 21.02 -1.68 -6.31
C ASP A 266 20.65 -2.48 -7.55
N ILE A 267 20.22 -3.74 -7.40
CA ILE A 267 19.66 -4.54 -8.51
C ILE A 267 18.40 -3.85 -9.07
N LEU A 268 17.52 -3.38 -8.20
CA LEU A 268 16.30 -2.67 -8.59
C LEU A 268 16.62 -1.34 -9.30
N GLN A 269 17.67 -0.62 -8.85
CA GLN A 269 18.16 0.59 -9.55
C GLN A 269 18.65 0.26 -10.96
N SER A 270 19.35 -0.87 -11.14
CA SER A 270 19.76 -1.34 -12.46
C SER A 270 18.55 -1.63 -13.36
N LEU A 271 17.52 -2.28 -12.81
CA LEU A 271 16.27 -2.51 -13.56
C LEU A 271 15.63 -1.18 -14.02
N ILE A 272 15.54 -0.18 -13.14
CA ILE A 272 15.02 1.15 -13.46
C ILE A 272 15.85 1.81 -14.57
N GLY A 273 17.18 1.71 -14.50
CA GLY A 273 18.10 2.26 -15.51
C GLY A 273 17.90 1.68 -16.92
N HIS A 274 17.28 0.51 -17.03
CA HIS A 274 16.91 -0.11 -18.30
C HIS A 274 15.52 0.33 -18.83
N GLY A 275 14.89 1.34 -18.22
CA GLY A 275 13.68 1.97 -18.74
C GLY A 275 12.37 1.22 -18.44
N THR A 276 12.29 0.50 -17.31
CA THR A 276 11.13 -0.33 -16.93
C THR A 276 10.16 0.36 -15.97
N ASN A 277 10.00 1.68 -16.09
CA ASN A 277 9.32 2.49 -15.08
C ASN A 277 7.79 2.32 -15.04
N ASP A 278 7.18 1.94 -16.17
CA ASP A 278 5.72 1.78 -16.30
C ASP A 278 5.23 0.32 -16.11
N GLU A 279 6.11 -0.54 -15.60
CA GLU A 279 5.82 -1.96 -15.39
C GLU A 279 5.88 -2.35 -13.91
N ASP A 280 5.44 -3.57 -13.61
CA ASP A 280 5.48 -4.09 -12.24
C ASP A 280 6.92 -4.49 -11.84
N PHE A 281 7.30 -4.25 -10.58
CA PHE A 281 8.62 -4.60 -10.05
C PHE A 281 8.94 -6.11 -10.15
N ALA A 282 7.95 -6.99 -10.35
CA ALA A 282 8.16 -8.41 -10.64
C ALA A 282 9.02 -8.63 -11.89
N LYS A 283 9.22 -7.63 -12.75
CA LYS A 283 10.15 -7.66 -13.88
C LYS A 283 11.61 -7.89 -13.47
N LEU A 284 11.92 -7.86 -12.18
CA LEU A 284 13.19 -8.35 -11.62
C LEU A 284 13.54 -9.76 -12.12
N ILE A 285 12.55 -10.63 -12.38
CA ILE A 285 12.83 -11.97 -12.92
C ILE A 285 13.44 -11.89 -14.33
N VAL A 286 12.97 -11.00 -15.20
CA VAL A 286 13.52 -10.80 -16.57
C VAL A 286 14.92 -10.20 -16.49
N HIS A 287 15.12 -9.24 -15.59
CA HIS A 287 16.43 -8.63 -15.35
C HIS A 287 17.45 -9.69 -14.92
N HIS A 288 17.08 -10.55 -13.95
CA HIS A 288 17.93 -11.62 -13.47
C HIS A 288 18.19 -12.71 -14.52
N ALA A 289 17.17 -13.09 -15.31
CA ALA A 289 17.31 -14.05 -16.41
C ALA A 289 18.32 -13.60 -17.46
N LYS A 290 18.30 -12.30 -17.84
CA LYS A 290 19.30 -11.71 -18.73
C LYS A 290 20.71 -11.82 -18.16
N ALA A 291 20.91 -11.55 -16.88
CA ALA A 291 22.19 -11.70 -16.21
C ALA A 291 22.65 -13.18 -16.18
N ALA A 292 21.70 -14.14 -16.16
CA ALA A 292 21.97 -15.58 -16.27
C ALA A 292 22.15 -16.07 -17.72
N GLY A 293 22.08 -15.18 -18.73
CA GLY A 293 22.25 -15.50 -20.14
C GLY A 293 21.08 -16.26 -20.76
N ILE A 294 19.85 -16.10 -20.23
CA ILE A 294 18.64 -16.68 -20.80
C ILE A 294 17.58 -15.62 -21.07
N ALA A 295 16.82 -15.80 -22.16
CA ALA A 295 15.59 -15.09 -22.43
C ALA A 295 14.41 -15.89 -21.88
N LEU A 296 13.48 -15.21 -21.21
CA LEU A 296 12.24 -15.84 -20.76
C LEU A 296 11.13 -15.55 -21.78
N GLU A 297 10.36 -16.58 -22.08
CA GLU A 297 9.11 -16.46 -22.83
C GLU A 297 7.93 -16.76 -21.92
N PRO A 298 6.73 -16.16 -22.16
CA PRO A 298 5.51 -16.53 -21.45
C PRO A 298 5.24 -18.02 -21.59
N GLU A 299 4.94 -18.71 -20.49
CA GLU A 299 4.58 -20.15 -20.56
C GLU A 299 3.12 -20.35 -21.03
N ASN A 300 2.30 -19.31 -21.01
CA ASN A 300 0.89 -19.33 -21.43
C ASN A 300 0.05 -20.41 -20.73
N VAL A 301 0.37 -20.67 -19.46
CA VAL A 301 -0.32 -21.63 -18.61
C VAL A 301 -1.27 -20.89 -17.67
N ALA A 302 -2.49 -21.39 -17.48
CA ALA A 302 -3.40 -20.87 -16.48
C ALA A 302 -2.82 -21.13 -15.08
N VAL A 303 -2.67 -20.07 -14.31
CA VAL A 303 -2.15 -20.13 -12.93
C VAL A 303 -3.10 -19.39 -11.99
N ASP A 304 -3.29 -19.92 -10.78
CA ASP A 304 -4.10 -19.29 -9.75
C ASP A 304 -3.26 -18.18 -9.06
N ASP A 305 -3.83 -16.97 -9.01
CA ASP A 305 -3.24 -15.86 -8.26
C ASP A 305 -3.62 -15.87 -6.76
N GLY A 306 -4.37 -16.87 -6.34
CA GLY A 306 -4.83 -17.03 -4.96
C GLY A 306 -5.80 -15.94 -4.49
N LEU A 307 -6.30 -15.07 -5.38
CA LEU A 307 -7.23 -13.99 -5.05
C LEU A 307 -8.66 -14.28 -5.52
N SER A 308 -8.84 -15.20 -6.47
CA SER A 308 -10.12 -15.50 -7.12
C SER A 308 -11.09 -16.34 -6.29
N GLY A 309 -10.70 -16.82 -5.09
CA GLY A 309 -11.48 -17.73 -4.25
C GLY A 309 -12.05 -17.14 -2.94
N GLY A 310 -12.08 -15.83 -2.75
CA GLY A 310 -12.38 -15.15 -1.49
C GLY A 310 -13.84 -14.69 -1.30
N GLY A 311 -14.80 -15.42 -1.82
CA GLY A 311 -16.23 -15.20 -1.56
C GLY A 311 -16.88 -16.43 -0.92
N GLY A 312 -16.76 -16.58 0.41
CA GLY A 312 -17.59 -17.54 1.14
C GLY A 312 -16.83 -18.56 1.99
N LYS A 313 -16.59 -18.21 3.24
CA LYS A 313 -16.89 -19.08 4.41
C LYS A 313 -17.04 -18.19 5.61
#